data_4d3850650266aa576cf1d8aa9b18cf56
#
_entry.id   4d3850650266aa576cf1d8aa9b18cf56
#
_cell.length_a   1.000
_cell.length_b   1.000
_cell.length_c   1.000
_cell.angle_alpha   90.00
_cell.angle_beta   90.00
_cell.angle_gamma   90.00
#
_symmetry.space_group_name_H-M   'P 1'
#
loop_
_entity.id
_entity.type
_entity.pdbx_description
1 polymer ?
#
loop_
_entity_poly.entity_id
_entity_poly.type
_entity_poly.pdbx_seq_one_letter_code
_entity_poly.pdbx_strand_id
1 'polypeptide(L)'
;MRKDLILHFGALAILLFLELLGVFSDYHQGNFARILVLAAYGIGYNVLFGYTGLLSLGHALFFSAGLYASGLSIYHLDYNVGQSLILAICFSTFFSLVIGYLALRTVGVSFMIVTLMFSQVGYLCILYFGGI
;
A
#
# COMPACT_ATOMS: atom_id res chain seq x y z
N MET A 1 -9.01 -26.43 -4.27
CA MET A 1 -8.56 -25.18 -4.97
C MET A 1 -9.71 -24.39 -5.61
N ARG A 2 -10.51 -24.94 -6.54
CA ARG A 2 -11.58 -24.16 -7.20
C ARG A 2 -12.78 -23.84 -6.30
N LYS A 3 -13.17 -24.74 -5.42
CA LYS A 3 -14.29 -24.55 -4.46
C LYS A 3 -13.93 -23.56 -3.37
N ASP A 4 -12.71 -23.60 -2.87
CA ASP A 4 -12.23 -22.69 -1.83
C ASP A 4 -12.14 -21.25 -2.38
N LEU A 5 -11.71 -21.09 -3.63
CA LEU A 5 -11.67 -19.81 -4.31
C LEU A 5 -13.07 -19.18 -4.44
N ILE A 6 -14.06 -19.97 -4.87
CA ILE A 6 -15.46 -19.53 -5.00
C ILE A 6 -16.03 -19.14 -3.63
N LEU A 7 -15.69 -19.88 -2.59
CA LEU A 7 -16.16 -19.61 -1.22
C LEU A 7 -15.58 -18.29 -0.70
N HIS A 8 -14.30 -18.02 -0.95
CA HIS A 8 -13.66 -16.76 -0.55
C HIS A 8 -14.19 -15.55 -1.32
N PHE A 9 -14.37 -15.68 -2.64
CA PHE A 9 -14.99 -14.62 -3.45
C PHE A 9 -16.45 -14.40 -3.07
N GLY A 10 -17.20 -15.46 -2.76
CA GLY A 10 -18.57 -15.36 -2.28
C GLY A 10 -18.67 -14.65 -0.94
N ALA A 11 -17.80 -14.98 0.01
CA ALA A 11 -17.75 -14.31 1.31
C ALA A 11 -17.41 -12.83 1.18
N LEU A 12 -16.44 -12.49 0.33
CA LEU A 12 -16.03 -11.11 0.07
C LEU A 12 -17.16 -10.31 -0.61
N ALA A 13 -17.85 -10.91 -1.56
CA ALA A 13 -19.01 -10.29 -2.22
C ALA A 13 -20.17 -10.05 -1.24
N ILE A 14 -20.44 -10.98 -0.33
CA ILE A 14 -21.47 -10.84 0.72
C ILE A 14 -21.09 -9.70 1.68
N LEU A 15 -19.84 -9.61 2.10
CA LEU A 15 -19.36 -8.54 2.97
C LEU A 15 -19.49 -7.16 2.30
N LEU A 16 -19.10 -7.04 1.01
CA LEU A 16 -19.29 -5.82 0.24
C LEU A 16 -20.75 -5.45 0.07
N PHE A 17 -21.63 -6.43 -0.13
CA PHE A 17 -23.07 -6.20 -0.28
C PHE A 17 -23.72 -5.73 1.03
N LEU A 18 -23.29 -6.30 2.18
CA LEU A 18 -23.75 -5.86 3.51
C LEU A 18 -23.32 -4.43 3.83
N GLU A 19 -22.13 -4.03 3.37
CA GLU A 19 -21.64 -2.65 3.49
C GLU A 19 -22.48 -1.67 2.65
N LEU A 20 -22.80 -2.06 1.41
CA LEU A 20 -23.63 -1.24 0.51
C LEU A 20 -25.06 -1.03 1.06
N LEU A 21 -25.57 -1.98 1.84
CA LEU A 21 -26.88 -1.90 2.51
C LEU A 21 -26.87 -1.00 3.77
N GLY A 22 -25.72 -0.44 4.15
CA GLY A 22 -25.60 0.44 5.31
C GLY A 22 -25.86 -0.25 6.66
N VAL A 23 -25.71 -1.57 6.72
CA VAL A 23 -25.93 -2.37 7.94
C VAL A 23 -24.86 -2.10 8.99
N PHE A 24 -23.68 -1.63 8.56
CA PHE A 24 -22.56 -1.36 9.46
C PHE A 24 -22.55 0.10 9.92
N SER A 25 -22.28 0.32 11.21
CA SER A 25 -22.03 1.66 11.75
C SER A 25 -20.73 2.23 11.15
N ASP A 26 -20.58 3.57 11.12
CA ASP A 26 -19.43 4.30 10.56
C ASP A 26 -18.07 3.77 11.07
N TYR A 27 -18.03 3.32 12.32
CA TYR A 27 -16.85 2.69 12.91
C TYR A 27 -16.46 1.38 12.21
N HIS A 28 -17.43 0.54 11.89
CA HIS A 28 -17.18 -0.73 11.21
C HIS A 28 -16.81 -0.52 9.74
N GLN A 29 -17.39 0.48 9.07
CA GLN A 29 -17.04 0.86 7.69
C GLN A 29 -15.57 1.28 7.60
N GLY A 30 -15.09 2.12 8.52
CA GLY A 30 -13.70 2.53 8.57
C GLY A 30 -12.72 1.37 8.79
N ASN A 31 -13.07 0.43 9.66
CA ASN A 31 -12.25 -0.77 9.89
C ASN A 31 -12.24 -1.69 8.67
N PHE A 32 -13.37 -1.86 8.00
CA PHE A 32 -13.50 -2.67 6.80
C PHE A 32 -12.66 -2.10 5.65
N ALA A 33 -12.71 -0.79 5.44
CA ALA A 33 -11.86 -0.10 4.46
C ALA A 33 -10.37 -0.34 4.74
N ARG A 34 -9.93 -0.27 6.00
CA ARG A 34 -8.54 -0.57 6.39
C ARG A 34 -8.14 -2.00 6.07
N ILE A 35 -9.02 -2.97 6.32
CA ILE A 35 -8.77 -4.38 6.01
C ILE A 35 -8.61 -4.57 4.51
N LEU A 36 -9.46 -3.97 3.68
CA LEU A 36 -9.35 -4.04 2.22
C LEU A 36 -8.04 -3.44 1.70
N VAL A 37 -7.65 -2.30 2.23
CA VAL A 37 -6.39 -1.64 1.86
C VAL A 37 -5.18 -2.50 2.24
N LEU A 38 -5.18 -3.08 3.46
CA LEU A 38 -4.12 -3.99 3.89
C LEU A 38 -4.10 -5.30 3.12
N ALA A 39 -5.26 -5.81 2.71
CA ALA A 39 -5.36 -6.98 1.84
C ALA A 39 -4.75 -6.70 0.46
N ALA A 40 -5.05 -5.55 -0.15
CA ALA A 40 -4.44 -5.13 -1.40
C ALA A 40 -2.91 -4.98 -1.28
N TYR A 41 -2.43 -4.40 -0.18
CA TYR A 41 -1.01 -4.34 0.15
C TYR A 41 -0.37 -5.73 0.24
N GLY A 42 -1.03 -6.66 0.94
CA GLY A 42 -0.56 -8.05 1.09
C GLY A 42 -0.51 -8.80 -0.24
N ILE A 43 -1.47 -8.58 -1.13
CA ILE A 43 -1.46 -9.15 -2.49
C ILE A 43 -0.26 -8.61 -3.28
N GLY A 44 -0.02 -7.30 -3.25
CA GLY A 44 1.14 -6.68 -3.90
C GLY A 44 2.46 -7.24 -3.38
N TYR A 45 2.58 -7.41 -2.06
CA TYR A 45 3.74 -8.03 -1.45
C TYR A 45 3.93 -9.50 -1.86
N ASN A 46 2.84 -10.26 -1.94
CA ASN A 46 2.87 -11.66 -2.38
C ASN A 46 3.30 -11.79 -3.85
N VAL A 47 2.93 -10.85 -4.71
CA VAL A 47 3.43 -10.81 -6.10
C VAL A 47 4.95 -10.63 -6.11
N LEU A 48 5.48 -9.69 -5.32
CA LEU A 48 6.92 -9.49 -5.24
C LEU A 48 7.64 -10.73 -4.70
N PHE A 49 7.25 -11.21 -3.52
CA PHE A 49 7.90 -12.35 -2.88
C PHE A 49 7.61 -13.67 -3.59
N GLY A 50 6.37 -13.90 -4.02
CA GLY A 50 5.96 -15.16 -4.62
C GLY A 50 6.54 -15.41 -6.01
N TYR A 51 6.71 -14.38 -6.85
CA TYR A 51 7.24 -14.54 -8.19
C TYR A 51 8.74 -14.32 -8.28
N THR A 52 9.30 -13.38 -7.53
CA THR A 52 10.72 -13.06 -7.63
C THR A 52 11.58 -13.71 -6.53
N GLY A 53 10.95 -14.22 -5.47
CA GLY A 53 11.65 -14.75 -4.30
C GLY A 53 12.40 -13.68 -3.50
N LEU A 54 12.24 -12.39 -3.84
CA LEU A 54 12.92 -11.28 -3.17
C LEU A 54 12.09 -10.81 -1.97
N LEU A 55 12.58 -11.07 -0.79
CA LEU A 55 11.98 -10.57 0.44
C LEU A 55 12.37 -9.09 0.63
N SER A 56 11.43 -8.18 0.44
CA SER A 56 11.65 -6.75 0.67
C SER A 56 11.12 -6.34 2.04
N LEU A 57 11.99 -5.90 2.93
CA LEU A 57 11.62 -5.33 4.23
C LEU A 57 11.22 -3.85 4.13
N GLY A 58 11.45 -3.24 2.98
CA GLY A 58 11.11 -1.85 2.70
C GLY A 58 9.83 -1.66 1.89
N HIS A 59 9.03 -2.70 1.64
CA HIS A 59 7.83 -2.60 0.81
C HIS A 59 6.80 -1.59 1.37
N ALA A 60 6.75 -1.45 2.69
CA ALA A 60 5.91 -0.46 3.37
C ALA A 60 6.23 1.00 2.99
N LEU A 61 7.47 1.29 2.57
CA LEU A 61 7.86 2.62 2.11
C LEU A 61 7.06 3.07 0.89
N PHE A 62 6.87 2.20 -0.09
CA PHE A 62 6.13 2.51 -1.32
C PHE A 62 4.65 2.73 -1.04
N PHE A 63 4.10 1.93 -0.14
CA PHE A 63 2.73 2.08 0.33
C PHE A 63 2.53 3.41 1.08
N SER A 64 3.42 3.73 2.01
CA SER A 64 3.37 4.99 2.76
C SER A 64 3.56 6.21 1.85
N ALA A 65 4.46 6.13 0.86
CA ALA A 65 4.65 7.21 -0.12
C ALA A 65 3.36 7.54 -0.88
N GLY A 66 2.59 6.52 -1.30
CA GLY A 66 1.28 6.70 -1.91
C GLY A 66 0.25 7.32 -0.97
N LEU A 67 0.20 6.86 0.29
CA LEU A 67 -0.70 7.42 1.31
C LEU A 67 -0.40 8.89 1.60
N TYR A 68 0.87 9.24 1.77
CA TYR A 68 1.27 10.63 2.01
C TYR A 68 0.99 11.52 0.80
N ALA A 69 1.29 11.06 -0.41
CA ALA A 69 0.98 11.82 -1.63
C ALA A 69 -0.52 12.08 -1.78
N SER A 70 -1.37 11.07 -1.46
CA SER A 70 -2.81 11.22 -1.46
C SER A 70 -3.28 12.19 -0.37
N GLY A 71 -2.81 12.04 0.87
CA GLY A 71 -3.23 12.88 1.98
C GLY A 71 -2.83 14.35 1.80
N LEU A 72 -1.57 14.60 1.39
CA LEU A 72 -1.08 15.96 1.14
C LEU A 72 -1.79 16.64 -0.03
N SER A 73 -2.16 15.89 -1.08
CA SER A 73 -2.87 16.46 -2.23
C SER A 73 -4.30 16.89 -1.88
N ILE A 74 -4.97 16.16 -1.01
CA ILE A 74 -6.29 16.55 -0.50
C ILE A 74 -6.17 17.77 0.43
N TYR A 75 -5.19 17.74 1.35
CA TYR A 75 -5.06 18.76 2.39
C TYR A 75 -4.54 20.11 1.86
N HIS A 76 -3.57 20.11 0.94
CA HIS A 76 -2.92 21.33 0.45
C HIS A 76 -3.40 21.81 -0.91
N LEU A 77 -3.91 20.91 -1.76
CA LEU A 77 -4.29 21.23 -3.14
C LEU A 77 -5.80 21.17 -3.36
N ASP A 78 -6.59 20.85 -2.34
CA ASP A 78 -8.05 20.69 -2.40
C ASP A 78 -8.50 19.77 -3.56
N TYR A 79 -7.69 18.75 -3.86
CA TYR A 79 -7.98 17.81 -4.94
C TYR A 79 -9.13 16.88 -4.57
N ASN A 80 -9.96 16.57 -5.55
CA ASN A 80 -10.96 15.53 -5.41
C ASN A 80 -10.29 14.15 -5.20
N VAL A 81 -10.99 13.24 -4.54
CA VAL A 81 -10.50 11.88 -4.23
C VAL A 81 -9.92 11.17 -5.47
N GLY A 82 -10.57 11.32 -6.64
CA GLY A 82 -10.07 10.73 -7.89
C GLY A 82 -8.74 11.29 -8.36
N GLN A 83 -8.56 12.61 -8.30
CA GLN A 83 -7.32 13.30 -8.67
C GLN A 83 -6.18 12.96 -7.72
N SER A 84 -6.49 12.92 -6.42
CA SER A 84 -5.57 12.52 -5.37
C SER A 84 -5.06 11.08 -5.56
N LEU A 85 -5.93 10.17 -5.94
CA LEU A 85 -5.59 8.77 -6.21
C LEU A 85 -4.64 8.62 -7.41
N ILE A 86 -4.91 9.36 -8.50
CA ILE A 86 -4.03 9.37 -9.68
C ILE A 86 -2.64 9.88 -9.29
N LEU A 87 -2.59 10.99 -8.54
CA LEU A 87 -1.32 11.57 -8.09
C LEU A 87 -0.56 10.61 -7.16
N ALA A 88 -1.25 9.94 -6.24
CA ALA A 88 -0.66 8.93 -5.35
C ALA A 88 -0.05 7.76 -6.14
N ILE A 89 -0.74 7.26 -7.17
CA ILE A 89 -0.24 6.19 -8.03
C ILE A 89 0.99 6.65 -8.81
N CYS A 90 0.94 7.82 -9.43
CA CYS A 90 2.09 8.36 -10.17
C CYS A 90 3.30 8.57 -9.27
N PHE A 91 3.10 9.16 -8.08
CA PHE A 91 4.17 9.43 -7.13
C PHE A 91 4.78 8.15 -6.58
N SER A 92 3.96 7.20 -6.13
CA SER A 92 4.45 5.93 -5.60
C SER A 92 5.17 5.09 -6.67
N THR A 93 4.67 5.11 -7.91
CA THR A 93 5.33 4.44 -9.04
C THR A 93 6.69 5.05 -9.35
N PHE A 94 6.76 6.38 -9.44
CA PHE A 94 8.03 7.07 -9.66
C PHE A 94 9.04 6.77 -8.55
N PHE A 95 8.60 6.84 -7.30
CA PHE A 95 9.43 6.57 -6.14
C PHE A 95 9.92 5.12 -6.10
N SER A 96 9.04 4.18 -6.46
CA SER A 96 9.35 2.76 -6.56
C SER A 96 10.33 2.45 -7.69
N LEU A 97 10.25 3.16 -8.84
CA LEU A 97 11.23 3.01 -9.92
C LEU A 97 12.63 3.44 -9.49
N VAL A 98 12.76 4.60 -8.83
CA VAL A 98 14.06 5.11 -8.38
C VAL A 98 14.70 4.19 -7.35
N ILE A 99 13.97 3.86 -6.29
CA ILE A 99 14.48 3.02 -5.20
C ILE A 99 14.65 1.57 -5.66
N GLY A 100 13.69 1.05 -6.43
CA GLY A 100 13.73 -0.30 -6.98
C GLY A 100 14.93 -0.50 -7.89
N TYR A 101 15.24 0.46 -8.77
CA TYR A 101 16.41 0.41 -9.61
C TYR A 101 17.72 0.30 -8.80
N LEU A 102 17.82 1.01 -7.68
CA LEU A 102 18.98 0.94 -6.80
C LEU A 102 19.03 -0.38 -6.01
N ALA A 103 17.88 -0.78 -5.44
CA ALA A 103 17.78 -1.97 -4.61
C ALA A 103 17.98 -3.27 -5.41
N LEU A 104 17.46 -3.35 -6.64
CA LEU A 104 17.59 -4.53 -7.50
C LEU A 104 19.02 -4.81 -7.99
N ARG A 105 19.97 -3.91 -7.73
CA ARG A 105 21.40 -4.19 -7.94
C ARG A 105 21.98 -5.13 -6.88
N THR A 106 21.26 -5.38 -5.81
CA THR A 106 21.62 -6.27 -4.72
C THR A 106 20.74 -7.52 -4.74
N VAL A 107 21.24 -8.64 -4.22
CA VAL A 107 20.53 -9.92 -4.20
C VAL A 107 20.52 -10.53 -2.79
N GLY A 108 19.55 -11.41 -2.53
CA GLY A 108 19.45 -12.15 -1.27
C GLY A 108 19.32 -11.26 -0.04
N VAL A 109 20.13 -11.51 0.98
CA VAL A 109 20.10 -10.79 2.25
C VAL A 109 20.46 -9.30 2.08
N SER A 110 21.37 -8.99 1.16
CA SER A 110 21.76 -7.60 0.88
C SER A 110 20.57 -6.78 0.37
N PHE A 111 19.71 -7.36 -0.45
CA PHE A 111 18.47 -6.72 -0.90
C PHE A 111 17.52 -6.39 0.27
N MET A 112 17.37 -7.33 1.23
CA MET A 112 16.57 -7.10 2.43
C MET A 112 17.07 -5.90 3.24
N ILE A 113 18.38 -5.84 3.47
CA ILE A 113 19.03 -4.79 4.27
C ILE A 113 18.91 -3.45 3.58
N VAL A 114 19.18 -3.38 2.27
CA VAL A 114 19.10 -2.13 1.50
C VAL A 114 17.66 -1.59 1.48
N THR A 115 16.67 -2.44 1.26
CA THR A 115 15.27 -2.02 1.28
C THR A 115 14.81 -1.57 2.66
N LEU A 116 15.30 -2.21 3.74
CA LEU A 116 15.05 -1.78 5.11
C LEU A 116 15.66 -0.39 5.38
N MET A 117 16.88 -0.15 4.94
CA MET A 117 17.55 1.15 5.09
C MET A 117 16.78 2.26 4.37
N PHE A 118 16.33 2.04 3.15
CA PHE A 118 15.50 3.02 2.45
C PHE A 118 14.18 3.31 3.19
N SER A 119 13.57 2.28 3.78
CA SER A 119 12.35 2.45 4.60
C SER A 119 12.61 3.32 5.83
N GLN A 120 13.75 3.12 6.51
CA GLN A 120 14.14 3.93 7.66
C GLN A 120 14.43 5.38 7.28
N VAL A 121 15.12 5.60 6.16
CA VAL A 121 15.36 6.96 5.65
C VAL A 121 14.04 7.66 5.34
N GLY A 122 13.10 6.96 4.68
CA GLY A 122 11.77 7.51 4.40
C GLY A 122 11.00 7.86 5.68
N TYR A 123 11.06 7.00 6.69
CA TYR A 123 10.44 7.27 8.00
C TYR A 123 11.05 8.52 8.68
N LEU A 124 12.36 8.64 8.68
CA LEU A 124 13.05 9.82 9.25
C LEU A 124 12.72 11.11 8.48
N CYS A 125 12.61 11.05 7.15
CA CYS A 125 12.15 12.18 6.35
C CYS A 125 10.74 12.63 6.76
N ILE A 126 9.82 11.69 6.91
CA ILE A 126 8.45 11.98 7.35
C ILE A 126 8.44 12.63 8.73
N LEU A 127 9.21 12.10 9.68
CA LEU A 127 9.30 12.69 11.03
C LEU A 127 9.87 14.10 11.01
N TYR A 128 10.89 14.35 10.19
CA TYR A 128 11.51 15.65 10.10
C TYR A 128 10.59 16.71 9.48
N PHE A 129 9.94 16.36 8.37
CA PHE A 129 9.04 17.28 7.66
C PHE A 129 7.61 17.30 8.25
N GLY A 130 7.17 16.26 8.93
CA GLY A 130 5.86 16.19 9.57
C GLY A 130 5.79 16.90 10.94
N GLY A 131 6.93 17.33 11.47
CA GLY A 131 7.01 18.13 12.71
C GLY A 131 6.99 19.64 12.50
N ILE A 132 6.89 20.08 11.23
CA ILE A 132 6.72 21.47 10.83
C ILE A 132 5.27 21.71 10.42
#